data_9d25ff4229cafd422db8ac4777f586fd
#
_entry.id   9d25ff4229cafd422db8ac4777f586fd
#
_cell.length_a   1.000
_cell.length_b   1.000
_cell.length_c   1.000
_cell.angle_alpha   90.00
_cell.angle_beta   90.00
_cell.angle_gamma   90.00
#
_symmetry.space_group_name_H-M   'P 1'
#
loop_
_entity.id
_entity.type
_entity.pdbx_description
1 polymer ?
#
loop_
_entity_poly.entity_id
_entity_poly.type
_entity_poly.pdbx_seq_one_letter_code
_entity_poly.pdbx_strand_id
1 'polypeptide(L)'
;MSDPAVSQEHAILDLERFLPYRLSVLSNRVSNAISSEYHRRFGLAITEWRVMAVLGRYPGLSAREVTERTAMDKVAVSRAVARLLERELLKRDIHGDDRRRSVLTLSEAGYSVYDEVAPMTLTCERHLLEPLSEDERATLSRLIDKLAGDGMDEMQRHL
;
A
#
# COMPACT_ATOMS: atom_id res chain seq x y z
N MET A 1 11.49 48.06 -1.21
CA MET A 1 10.50 47.23 -1.99
C MET A 1 9.69 46.44 -0.98
N SER A 2 8.46 46.84 -0.82
CA SER A 2 7.57 46.22 0.19
C SER A 2 7.13 44.86 -0.34
N ASP A 3 7.38 43.84 0.49
CA ASP A 3 6.85 42.50 0.30
C ASP A 3 5.31 42.59 0.22
N PRO A 4 4.65 41.99 -0.80
CA PRO A 4 3.21 42.06 -0.86
C PRO A 4 2.65 41.26 0.33
N ALA A 5 2.01 41.96 1.25
CA ALA A 5 1.28 41.38 2.36
C ALA A 5 0.32 40.30 1.82
N VAL A 6 0.65 39.03 2.05
CA VAL A 6 -0.27 37.92 1.89
C VAL A 6 -1.43 38.19 2.84
N SER A 7 -2.60 38.50 2.31
CA SER A 7 -3.79 38.81 3.06
C SER A 7 -4.11 37.63 4.00
N GLN A 8 -4.33 37.90 5.28
CA GLN A 8 -4.64 36.93 6.35
C GLN A 8 -6.05 36.30 6.21
N GLU A 9 -6.51 36.04 5.02
CA GLU A 9 -7.86 35.49 4.77
C GLU A 9 -7.94 33.96 4.82
N HIS A 10 -6.80 33.27 4.85
CA HIS A 10 -6.76 31.81 4.82
C HIS A 10 -6.01 31.19 6.00
N ALA A 11 -6.57 30.11 6.55
CA ALA A 11 -5.88 29.33 7.55
C ALA A 11 -4.65 28.64 6.94
N ILE A 12 -3.53 28.68 7.66
CA ILE A 12 -2.29 27.99 7.23
C ILE A 12 -2.25 26.61 7.89
N LEU A 13 -2.13 25.57 7.07
CA LEU A 13 -1.84 24.23 7.52
C LEU A 13 -0.32 24.01 7.52
N ASP A 14 0.27 23.89 8.73
CA ASP A 14 1.70 23.59 8.90
C ASP A 14 1.97 22.13 8.51
N LEU A 15 2.30 21.91 7.23
CA LEU A 15 2.49 20.58 6.66
C LEU A 15 3.65 19.83 7.31
N GLU A 16 4.71 20.53 7.72
CA GLU A 16 5.90 19.96 8.34
C GLU A 16 5.57 19.31 9.71
N ARG A 17 4.49 19.73 10.35
CA ARG A 17 4.00 19.20 11.62
C ARG A 17 2.73 18.37 11.49
N PHE A 18 2.06 18.44 10.35
CA PHE A 18 0.82 17.71 10.11
C PHE A 18 1.09 16.21 9.85
N LEU A 19 0.76 15.38 10.82
CA LEU A 19 1.10 13.95 10.82
C LEU A 19 0.60 13.21 9.58
N PRO A 20 -0.66 13.36 9.10
CA PRO A 20 -1.13 12.65 7.91
C PRO A 20 -0.28 12.95 6.67
N TYR A 21 0.13 14.19 6.47
CA TYR A 21 1.02 14.58 5.37
C TYR A 21 2.39 13.91 5.50
N ARG A 22 2.99 13.94 6.68
CA ARG A 22 4.30 13.33 6.94
C ARG A 22 4.29 11.83 6.69
N LEU A 23 3.23 11.13 7.12
CA LEU A 23 3.05 9.69 6.86
C LEU A 23 2.89 9.40 5.37
N SER A 24 2.09 10.20 4.66
CA SER A 24 1.90 10.08 3.21
C SER A 24 3.21 10.26 2.45
N VAL A 25 3.99 11.30 2.76
CA VAL A 25 5.27 11.57 2.11
C VAL A 25 6.27 10.43 2.37
N LEU A 26 6.39 9.98 3.62
CA LEU A 26 7.28 8.87 3.97
C LEU A 26 6.89 7.59 3.22
N SER A 27 5.61 7.23 3.27
CA SER A 27 5.07 6.05 2.56
C SER A 27 5.36 6.11 1.06
N ASN A 28 5.13 7.26 0.42
CA ASN A 28 5.38 7.43 -1.01
C ASN A 28 6.88 7.33 -1.34
N ARG A 29 7.76 7.93 -0.54
CA ARG A 29 9.21 7.84 -0.75
C ARG A 29 9.72 6.41 -0.62
N VAL A 30 9.28 5.69 0.40
CA VAL A 30 9.64 4.27 0.60
C VAL A 30 9.15 3.43 -0.57
N SER A 31 7.88 3.57 -0.94
CA SER A 31 7.29 2.84 -2.06
C SER A 31 8.01 3.12 -3.38
N ASN A 32 8.34 4.37 -3.67
CA ASN A 32 9.07 4.74 -4.89
C ASN A 32 10.49 4.16 -4.92
N ALA A 33 11.19 4.17 -3.79
CA ALA A 33 12.52 3.61 -3.69
C ALA A 33 12.53 2.09 -3.94
N ILE A 34 11.61 1.37 -3.31
CA ILE A 34 11.46 -0.09 -3.50
C ILE A 34 11.00 -0.42 -4.92
N SER A 35 10.04 0.33 -5.45
CA SER A 35 9.42 0.04 -6.75
C SER A 35 10.39 0.18 -7.93
N SER A 36 11.39 1.02 -7.82
CA SER A 36 12.37 1.20 -8.91
C SER A 36 13.01 -0.12 -9.33
N GLU A 37 13.31 -1.00 -8.37
CA GLU A 37 13.95 -2.29 -8.64
C GLU A 37 12.96 -3.31 -9.24
N TYR A 38 11.79 -3.52 -8.65
CA TYR A 38 10.85 -4.51 -9.20
C TYR A 38 10.17 -4.02 -10.50
N HIS A 39 10.04 -2.71 -10.69
CA HIS A 39 9.59 -2.16 -11.96
C HIS A 39 10.60 -2.45 -13.08
N ARG A 40 11.88 -2.21 -12.81
CA ARG A 40 12.97 -2.48 -13.76
C ARG A 40 13.05 -3.96 -14.14
N ARG A 41 12.89 -4.85 -13.17
CA ARG A 41 13.05 -6.31 -13.37
C ARG A 41 11.80 -6.98 -13.94
N PHE A 42 10.63 -6.59 -13.49
CA PHE A 42 9.36 -7.27 -13.78
C PHE A 42 8.30 -6.38 -14.44
N GLY A 43 8.56 -5.10 -14.63
CA GLY A 43 7.58 -4.16 -15.17
C GLY A 43 6.37 -3.94 -14.28
N LEU A 44 6.49 -4.20 -12.97
CA LEU A 44 5.39 -4.04 -12.03
C LEU A 44 5.24 -2.59 -11.56
N ALA A 45 4.01 -2.09 -11.58
CA ALA A 45 3.66 -0.85 -10.90
C ALA A 45 3.48 -1.07 -9.38
N ILE A 46 3.55 0.00 -8.60
CA ILE A 46 3.35 -0.06 -7.13
C ILE A 46 2.00 -0.69 -6.78
N THR A 47 0.94 -0.29 -7.47
CA THR A 47 -0.42 -0.83 -7.25
C THR A 47 -0.50 -2.32 -7.58
N GLU A 48 0.16 -2.77 -8.64
CA GLU A 48 0.21 -4.17 -9.03
C GLU A 48 0.95 -5.01 -7.98
N TRP A 49 2.11 -4.54 -7.51
CA TRP A 49 2.83 -5.22 -6.44
C TRP A 49 2.03 -5.31 -5.15
N ARG A 50 1.34 -4.24 -4.75
CA ARG A 50 0.48 -4.24 -3.55
C ARG A 50 -0.62 -5.29 -3.64
N VAL A 51 -1.26 -5.45 -4.80
CA VAL A 51 -2.25 -6.51 -5.04
C VAL A 51 -1.60 -7.89 -4.92
N MET A 52 -0.46 -8.09 -5.55
CA MET A 52 0.26 -9.36 -5.48
C MET A 52 0.71 -9.69 -4.04
N ALA A 53 1.19 -8.71 -3.30
CA ALA A 53 1.63 -8.90 -1.91
C ALA A 53 0.47 -9.34 -1.00
N VAL A 54 -0.70 -8.74 -1.16
CA VAL A 54 -1.91 -9.13 -0.41
C VAL A 54 -2.34 -10.54 -0.79
N LEU A 55 -2.38 -10.88 -2.06
CA LEU A 55 -2.80 -12.21 -2.53
C LEU A 55 -1.77 -13.29 -2.22
N GLY A 56 -0.49 -12.95 -2.15
CA GLY A 56 0.55 -13.87 -1.68
C GLY A 56 0.38 -14.25 -0.21
N ARG A 57 -0.08 -13.32 0.61
CA ARG A 57 -0.36 -13.54 2.04
C ARG A 57 -1.74 -14.14 2.28
N TYR A 58 -2.74 -13.73 1.50
CA TYR A 58 -4.15 -14.11 1.63
C TYR A 58 -4.70 -14.56 0.28
N PRO A 59 -4.38 -15.78 -0.18
CA PRO A 59 -4.91 -16.28 -1.45
C PRO A 59 -6.43 -16.48 -1.37
N GLY A 60 -7.12 -16.28 -2.49
CA GLY A 60 -8.55 -16.51 -2.56
C GLY A 60 -9.42 -15.33 -2.11
N LEU A 61 -8.90 -14.11 -2.19
CA LEU A 61 -9.68 -12.89 -1.94
C LEU A 61 -10.37 -12.40 -3.20
N SER A 62 -11.54 -11.77 -3.05
CA SER A 62 -12.17 -10.96 -4.09
C SER A 62 -11.42 -9.64 -4.30
N ALA A 63 -11.63 -9.00 -5.45
CA ALA A 63 -11.07 -7.66 -5.70
C ALA A 63 -11.53 -6.63 -4.65
N ARG A 64 -12.77 -6.76 -4.16
CA ARG A 64 -13.31 -5.92 -3.09
C ARG A 64 -12.51 -6.09 -1.79
N GLU A 65 -12.27 -7.33 -1.38
CA GLU A 65 -11.50 -7.64 -0.17
C GLU A 65 -10.06 -7.15 -0.28
N VAL A 66 -9.44 -7.23 -1.47
CA VAL A 66 -8.12 -6.64 -1.73
C VAL A 66 -8.15 -5.13 -1.56
N THR A 67 -9.20 -4.46 -2.07
CA THR A 67 -9.39 -3.00 -1.91
C THR A 67 -9.51 -2.62 -0.43
N GLU A 68 -10.31 -3.35 0.33
CA GLU A 68 -10.50 -3.13 1.77
C GLU A 68 -9.20 -3.31 2.56
N ARG A 69 -8.43 -4.37 2.27
CA ARG A 69 -7.15 -4.63 2.96
C ARG A 69 -6.03 -3.65 2.63
N THR A 70 -6.03 -3.11 1.41
CA THR A 70 -5.00 -2.16 0.98
C THR A 70 -5.35 -0.72 1.29
N ALA A 71 -6.62 -0.43 1.57
CA ALA A 71 -7.18 0.92 1.65
C ALA A 71 -6.86 1.77 0.39
N MET A 72 -6.63 1.11 -0.74
CA MET A 72 -6.38 1.78 -2.02
C MET A 72 -7.68 2.14 -2.71
N ASP A 73 -7.59 3.05 -3.68
CA ASP A 73 -8.72 3.39 -4.54
C ASP A 73 -9.22 2.16 -5.31
N LYS A 74 -10.54 1.98 -5.34
CA LYS A 74 -11.21 0.86 -6.02
C LYS A 74 -10.85 0.78 -7.51
N VAL A 75 -10.77 1.92 -8.19
CA VAL A 75 -10.42 1.98 -9.62
C VAL A 75 -8.97 1.56 -9.84
N ALA A 76 -8.06 2.00 -8.98
CA ALA A 76 -6.65 1.61 -9.03
C ALA A 76 -6.47 0.10 -8.82
N VAL A 77 -7.16 -0.49 -7.85
CA VAL A 77 -7.14 -1.95 -7.61
C VAL A 77 -7.72 -2.70 -8.81
N SER A 78 -8.85 -2.27 -9.33
CA SER A 78 -9.49 -2.90 -10.49
C SER A 78 -8.58 -2.91 -11.72
N ARG A 79 -7.91 -1.80 -12.00
CA ARG A 79 -6.93 -1.70 -13.10
C ARG A 79 -5.71 -2.59 -12.88
N ALA A 80 -5.18 -2.62 -11.66
CA ALA A 80 -4.05 -3.47 -11.31
C ALA A 80 -4.41 -4.95 -11.49
N VAL A 81 -5.56 -5.38 -11.00
CA VAL A 81 -6.08 -6.75 -11.16
C VAL A 81 -6.21 -7.11 -12.63
N ALA A 82 -6.82 -6.24 -13.44
CA ALA A 82 -6.99 -6.46 -14.88
C ALA A 82 -5.65 -6.67 -15.59
N ARG A 83 -4.65 -5.82 -15.31
CA ARG A 83 -3.30 -5.95 -15.89
C ARG A 83 -2.59 -7.22 -15.45
N LEU A 84 -2.71 -7.59 -14.19
CA LEU A 84 -2.09 -8.81 -13.67
C LEU A 84 -2.73 -10.08 -14.24
N LEU A 85 -4.05 -10.08 -14.47
CA LEU A 85 -4.76 -11.15 -15.16
C LEU A 85 -4.32 -11.24 -16.63
N GLU A 86 -4.22 -10.12 -17.33
CA GLU A 86 -3.74 -10.07 -18.72
C GLU A 86 -2.31 -10.61 -18.85
N ARG A 87 -1.46 -10.34 -17.86
CA ARG A 87 -0.08 -10.86 -17.79
C ARG A 87 0.02 -12.29 -17.25
N GLU A 88 -1.10 -12.93 -16.95
CA GLU A 88 -1.17 -14.27 -16.38
C GLU A 88 -0.43 -14.44 -15.05
N LEU A 89 -0.26 -13.35 -14.29
CA LEU A 89 0.32 -13.37 -12.94
C LEU A 89 -0.73 -13.65 -11.85
N LEU A 90 -2.00 -13.45 -12.17
CA LEU A 90 -3.15 -13.82 -11.34
C LEU A 90 -4.02 -14.84 -12.06
N LYS A 91 -4.74 -15.62 -11.26
CA LYS A 91 -5.85 -16.47 -11.69
C LYS A 91 -7.13 -15.97 -11.03
N ARG A 92 -8.23 -16.10 -11.76
CA ARG A 92 -9.57 -15.84 -11.25
C ARG A 92 -10.37 -17.14 -11.25
N ASP A 93 -10.81 -17.55 -10.07
CA ASP A 93 -11.71 -18.67 -9.93
C ASP A 93 -13.13 -18.16 -9.65
N ILE A 94 -14.10 -18.69 -10.37
CA ILE A 94 -15.49 -18.37 -10.20
C ILE A 94 -16.14 -19.53 -9.44
N HIS A 95 -16.59 -19.28 -8.21
CA HIS A 95 -17.35 -20.26 -7.46
C HIS A 95 -18.81 -20.25 -7.84
N GLY A 96 -19.25 -21.28 -8.60
CA GLY A 96 -20.63 -21.45 -9.05
C GLY A 96 -21.04 -20.48 -10.16
N ASP A 97 -22.37 -20.32 -10.37
CA ASP A 97 -22.94 -19.42 -11.40
C ASP A 97 -22.91 -17.94 -11.03
N ASP A 98 -22.40 -17.60 -9.84
CA ASP A 98 -22.36 -16.22 -9.35
C ASP A 98 -21.00 -15.58 -9.61
N ARG A 99 -20.91 -14.79 -10.69
CA ARG A 99 -19.73 -13.98 -11.03
C ARG A 99 -19.33 -12.98 -9.93
N ARG A 100 -20.22 -12.72 -8.95
CA ARG A 100 -19.94 -11.85 -7.79
C ARG A 100 -19.03 -12.51 -6.77
N ARG A 101 -18.84 -13.83 -6.85
CA ARG A 101 -17.98 -14.62 -5.97
C ARG A 101 -16.67 -15.05 -6.63
N SER A 102 -16.18 -14.24 -7.57
CA SER A 102 -14.85 -14.50 -8.14
C SER A 102 -13.77 -14.21 -7.11
N VAL A 103 -12.87 -15.16 -6.93
CA VAL A 103 -11.71 -15.03 -6.04
C VAL A 103 -10.44 -15.01 -6.87
N LEU A 104 -9.44 -14.30 -6.36
CA LEU A 104 -8.16 -14.10 -7.00
C LEU A 104 -7.07 -14.87 -6.25
N THR A 105 -6.17 -15.47 -7.00
CA THR A 105 -4.95 -16.10 -6.48
C THR A 105 -3.78 -15.75 -7.40
N LEU A 106 -2.57 -15.83 -6.86
CA LEU A 106 -1.38 -15.78 -7.71
C LEU A 106 -1.32 -17.04 -8.58
N SER A 107 -0.96 -16.87 -9.85
CA SER A 107 -0.60 -18.00 -10.71
C SER A 107 0.78 -18.53 -10.30
N GLU A 108 1.20 -19.65 -10.91
CA GLU A 108 2.56 -20.14 -10.74
C GLU A 108 3.61 -19.11 -11.16
N ALA A 109 3.39 -18.42 -12.29
CA ALA A 109 4.24 -17.31 -12.74
C ALA A 109 4.18 -16.12 -11.75
N GLY A 110 3.01 -15.84 -11.18
CA GLY A 110 2.84 -14.83 -10.14
C GLY A 110 3.64 -15.15 -8.88
N TYR A 111 3.61 -16.38 -8.42
CA TYR A 111 4.43 -16.83 -7.28
C TYR A 111 5.92 -16.75 -7.57
N SER A 112 6.36 -17.06 -8.79
CA SER A 112 7.77 -16.91 -9.16
C SER A 112 8.25 -15.46 -9.03
N VAL A 113 7.43 -14.50 -9.44
CA VAL A 113 7.73 -13.06 -9.27
C VAL A 113 7.67 -12.66 -7.79
N TYR A 114 6.64 -13.10 -7.08
CA TYR A 114 6.47 -12.82 -5.65
C TYR A 114 7.66 -13.30 -4.83
N ASP A 115 8.15 -14.51 -5.09
CA ASP A 115 9.27 -15.12 -4.36
C ASP A 115 10.60 -14.39 -4.58
N GLU A 116 10.72 -13.62 -5.65
CA GLU A 116 11.88 -12.74 -5.88
C GLU A 116 11.69 -11.34 -5.28
N VAL A 117 10.49 -10.77 -5.38
CA VAL A 117 10.24 -9.39 -4.92
C VAL A 117 10.07 -9.30 -3.40
N ALA A 118 9.39 -10.28 -2.78
CA ALA A 118 9.13 -10.25 -1.34
C ALA A 118 10.43 -10.21 -0.49
N PRO A 119 11.46 -11.05 -0.73
CA PRO A 119 12.72 -10.96 0.02
C PRO A 119 13.43 -9.62 -0.18
N MET A 120 13.35 -9.04 -1.37
CA MET A 120 13.93 -7.74 -1.66
C MET A 120 13.25 -6.64 -0.85
N THR A 121 11.92 -6.64 -0.78
CA THR A 121 11.16 -5.66 0.04
C THR A 121 11.47 -5.79 1.52
N LEU A 122 11.63 -7.01 2.04
CA LEU A 122 12.05 -7.25 3.43
C LEU A 122 13.47 -6.74 3.70
N THR A 123 14.37 -6.85 2.74
CA THR A 123 15.72 -6.29 2.85
C THR A 123 15.68 -4.76 2.90
N CYS A 124 14.87 -4.12 2.05
CA CYS A 124 14.67 -2.66 2.08
C CYS A 124 14.08 -2.20 3.42
N GLU A 125 13.13 -2.94 3.97
CA GLU A 125 12.55 -2.64 5.29
C GLU A 125 13.64 -2.68 6.38
N ARG A 126 14.48 -3.71 6.41
CA ARG A 126 15.57 -3.80 7.39
C ARG A 126 16.48 -2.58 7.33
N HIS A 127 16.89 -2.15 6.14
CA HIS A 127 17.72 -0.96 5.97
C HIS A 127 17.00 0.33 6.37
N LEU A 128 15.71 0.45 6.06
CA LEU A 128 14.90 1.59 6.50
C LEU A 128 14.87 1.70 8.03
N LEU A 129 14.83 0.56 8.72
CA LEU A 129 14.71 0.50 10.18
C LEU A 129 16.06 0.49 10.92
N GLU A 130 17.19 0.44 10.22
CA GLU A 130 18.52 0.45 10.85
C GLU A 130 18.76 1.59 11.85
N PRO A 131 18.28 2.83 11.61
CA PRO A 131 18.45 3.90 12.58
C PRO A 131 17.69 3.73 13.90
N LEU A 132 16.74 2.78 13.95
CA LEU A 132 15.90 2.54 15.11
C LEU A 132 16.43 1.37 15.95
N SER A 133 16.41 1.53 17.27
CA SER A 133 16.63 0.42 18.21
C SER A 133 15.45 -0.58 18.15
N GLU A 134 15.64 -1.77 18.72
CA GLU A 134 14.56 -2.77 18.81
C GLU A 134 13.35 -2.23 19.57
N ASP A 135 13.56 -1.51 20.69
CA ASP A 135 12.49 -0.89 21.47
C ASP A 135 11.76 0.19 20.68
N GLU A 136 12.47 0.99 19.90
CA GLU A 136 11.87 2.00 19.02
C GLU A 136 11.05 1.35 17.90
N ARG A 137 11.52 0.27 17.31
CA ARG A 137 10.76 -0.50 16.29
C ARG A 137 9.49 -1.08 16.87
N ALA A 138 9.56 -1.71 18.04
CA ALA A 138 8.40 -2.24 18.74
C ALA A 138 7.40 -1.14 19.09
N THR A 139 7.88 0.01 19.57
CA THR A 139 7.04 1.16 19.89
C THR A 139 6.37 1.73 18.63
N LEU A 140 7.10 1.87 17.53
CA LEU A 140 6.56 2.33 16.25
C LEU A 140 5.43 1.42 15.76
N SER A 141 5.66 0.10 15.76
CA SER A 141 4.66 -0.89 15.37
C SER A 141 3.39 -0.76 16.22
N ARG A 142 3.55 -0.71 17.54
CA ARG A 142 2.43 -0.53 18.48
C ARG A 142 1.66 0.78 18.25
N LEU A 143 2.36 1.87 17.95
CA LEU A 143 1.72 3.16 17.69
C LEU A 143 0.96 3.17 16.36
N ILE A 144 1.50 2.53 15.33
CA ILE A 144 0.80 2.35 14.05
C ILE A 144 -0.49 1.56 14.25
N ASP A 145 -0.44 0.44 14.97
CA ASP A 145 -1.63 -0.37 15.27
C ASP A 145 -2.68 0.43 16.06
N LYS A 146 -2.24 1.20 17.05
CA LYS A 146 -3.13 2.05 17.85
C LYS A 146 -3.81 3.14 17.02
N LEU A 147 -3.08 3.77 16.10
CA LEU A 147 -3.66 4.75 15.17
C LEU A 147 -4.60 4.11 14.15
N ALA A 148 -4.24 2.93 13.63
CA ALA A 148 -5.07 2.22 12.68
C ALA A 148 -6.39 1.68 13.28
N GLY A 149 -6.42 1.41 14.58
CA GLY A 149 -7.62 1.05 15.32
C GLY A 149 -8.26 2.25 16.01
N ASP A 150 -7.90 2.48 17.25
CA ASP A 150 -8.52 3.50 18.13
C ASP A 150 -8.49 4.91 17.51
N GLY A 151 -7.39 5.28 16.86
CA GLY A 151 -7.25 6.60 16.24
C GLY A 151 -8.22 6.82 15.09
N MET A 152 -8.36 5.83 14.22
CA MET A 152 -9.30 5.88 13.09
C MET A 152 -10.75 5.88 13.58
N ASP A 153 -11.10 5.08 14.59
CA ASP A 153 -12.43 5.02 15.18
C ASP A 153 -12.80 6.37 15.80
N GLU A 154 -11.86 6.98 16.53
CA GLU A 154 -12.07 8.30 17.13
C GLU A 154 -12.27 9.39 16.07
N MET A 155 -11.42 9.41 15.05
CA MET A 155 -11.54 10.37 13.95
C MET A 155 -12.89 10.26 13.22
N GLN A 156 -13.33 9.02 12.92
CA GLN A 156 -14.59 8.78 12.21
C GLN A 156 -15.83 9.21 13.01
N ARG A 157 -15.76 9.16 14.34
CA ARG A 157 -16.85 9.64 15.20
C ARG A 157 -17.08 11.16 15.13
N HIS A 158 -16.08 11.90 14.64
CA HIS A 158 -16.11 13.37 14.58
C HIS A 158 -16.24 13.93 13.14
N LEU A 159 -16.33 13.07 12.14
CA LEU A 159 -16.58 13.43 10.73
C LEU A 159 -18.05 13.23 10.35
#